data_c4aed36b198ecd205b2f7313253f8ecb
#
_entry.id   c4aed36b198ecd205b2f7313253f8ecb
#
_cell.length_a   1.000
_cell.length_b   1.000
_cell.length_c   1.000
_cell.angle_alpha   90.00
_cell.angle_beta   90.00
_cell.angle_gamma   90.00
#
_symmetry.space_group_name_H-M   'P 1'
#
loop_
_entity.id
_entity.type
_entity.pdbx_description
1 polymer ?
#
loop_
_entity_poly.entity_id
_entity_poly.type
_entity_poly.pdbx_seq_one_letter_code
_entity_poly.pdbx_strand_id
1 'polypeptide(L)'
;IVEDDVAFGPENIGVPREEIGKRIDFALDAVGMQAFRHSTPSRLSGGQKQRIAIAGVLAIMPKIMILDESTAMLDPKGRREVMDVIKKLNKERGMTVILITHFMEEALEADRAIVMHRGEVVMDAAPEEVFSRSEELEAYNLTLPRAAYISKKLAEGGMPVKGAFNAEELAEEICASLQKI
;
A
#
# COMPACT_ATOMS: atom_id res chain seq x y z
N ILE A 1 4.46 -5.42 26.37
CA ILE A 1 5.19 -4.39 25.64
C ILE A 1 5.18 -4.68 24.14
N VAL A 2 5.57 -3.70 23.31
CA VAL A 2 5.60 -3.86 21.84
C VAL A 2 6.38 -5.09 21.39
N GLU A 3 7.52 -5.35 22.01
CA GLU A 3 8.33 -6.54 21.72
C GLU A 3 7.55 -7.84 21.89
N ASP A 4 6.77 -7.96 22.98
CA ASP A 4 5.96 -9.15 23.26
C ASP A 4 4.83 -9.30 22.22
N ASP A 5 4.20 -8.19 21.82
CA ASP A 5 3.16 -8.20 20.78
C ASP A 5 3.71 -8.69 19.42
N VAL A 6 4.93 -8.27 19.07
CA VAL A 6 5.58 -8.70 17.83
C VAL A 6 6.12 -10.13 17.92
N ALA A 7 6.57 -10.57 19.11
CA ALA A 7 7.01 -11.93 19.37
C ALA A 7 5.90 -12.97 19.28
N PHE A 8 4.65 -12.57 19.59
CA PHE A 8 3.51 -13.46 19.72
C PHE A 8 3.30 -14.38 18.50
N GLY A 9 3.39 -13.84 17.29
CA GLY A 9 3.26 -14.63 16.07
C GLY A 9 4.34 -15.69 15.92
N PRO A 10 5.63 -15.32 15.92
CA PRO A 10 6.75 -16.25 15.87
C PRO A 10 6.72 -17.34 16.97
N GLU A 11 6.37 -16.98 18.19
CA GLU A 11 6.26 -17.93 19.31
C GLU A 11 5.20 -18.99 19.02
N ASN A 12 4.02 -18.58 18.55
CA ASN A 12 2.91 -19.51 18.29
C ASN A 12 3.18 -20.48 17.14
N ILE A 13 4.03 -20.11 16.18
CA ILE A 13 4.42 -21.01 15.08
C ILE A 13 5.70 -21.81 15.39
N GLY A 14 6.22 -21.73 16.62
CA GLY A 14 7.34 -22.53 17.09
C GLY A 14 8.70 -22.08 16.54
N VAL A 15 8.89 -20.80 16.25
CA VAL A 15 10.21 -20.27 15.87
C VAL A 15 11.19 -20.42 17.04
N PRO A 16 12.42 -20.91 16.81
CA PRO A 16 13.42 -21.02 17.86
C PRO A 16 13.69 -19.68 18.55
N ARG A 17 13.81 -19.70 19.88
CA ARG A 17 13.97 -18.48 20.69
C ARG A 17 15.11 -17.56 20.22
N GLU A 18 16.21 -18.18 19.77
CA GLU A 18 17.39 -17.46 19.26
C GLU A 18 17.11 -16.66 17.95
N GLU A 19 16.08 -17.10 17.20
CA GLU A 19 15.69 -16.48 15.94
C GLU A 19 14.60 -15.41 16.15
N ILE A 20 13.76 -15.57 17.18
CA ILE A 20 12.64 -14.63 17.46
C ILE A 20 13.17 -13.20 17.60
N GLY A 21 14.24 -12.98 18.37
CA GLY A 21 14.84 -11.65 18.53
C GLY A 21 15.24 -10.99 17.20
N LYS A 22 15.86 -11.75 16.30
CA LYS A 22 16.26 -11.25 14.96
C LYS A 22 15.05 -10.90 14.09
N ARG A 23 13.97 -11.67 14.19
CA ARG A 23 12.72 -11.40 13.46
C ARG A 23 12.01 -10.18 13.99
N ILE A 24 12.02 -9.96 15.31
CA ILE A 24 11.49 -8.74 15.93
C ILE A 24 12.30 -7.52 15.47
N ASP A 25 13.64 -7.59 15.54
CA ASP A 25 14.51 -6.50 15.07
C ASP A 25 14.21 -6.15 13.62
N PHE A 26 14.18 -7.14 12.75
CA PHE A 26 13.84 -6.96 11.34
C PHE A 26 12.45 -6.33 11.15
N ALA A 27 11.43 -6.84 11.85
CA ALA A 27 10.06 -6.39 11.68
C ALA A 27 9.87 -4.95 12.18
N LEU A 28 10.44 -4.61 13.33
CA LEU A 28 10.36 -3.26 13.90
C LEU A 28 11.15 -2.23 13.08
N ASP A 29 12.33 -2.62 12.56
CA ASP A 29 13.12 -1.76 11.68
C ASP A 29 12.36 -1.48 10.39
N ALA A 30 11.78 -2.52 9.77
CA ALA A 30 11.01 -2.42 8.54
C ALA A 30 9.87 -1.39 8.61
N VAL A 31 9.19 -1.29 9.75
CA VAL A 31 8.08 -0.33 9.93
C VAL A 31 8.50 0.97 10.65
N GLY A 32 9.80 1.17 10.90
CA GLY A 32 10.35 2.36 11.56
C GLY A 32 9.93 2.49 13.04
N MET A 33 9.73 1.35 13.74
CA MET A 33 9.22 1.34 15.13
C MET A 33 10.24 0.82 16.16
N GLN A 34 11.51 0.69 15.80
CA GLN A 34 12.56 0.16 16.68
C GLN A 34 12.69 0.95 17.99
N ALA A 35 12.56 2.27 17.95
CA ALA A 35 12.62 3.14 19.13
C ALA A 35 11.47 2.87 20.15
N PHE A 36 10.42 2.21 19.71
CA PHE A 36 9.23 1.91 20.53
C PHE A 36 9.20 0.46 21.06
N ARG A 37 10.26 -0.32 20.81
CA ARG A 37 10.36 -1.75 21.18
C ARG A 37 9.89 -2.06 22.61
N HIS A 38 10.30 -1.24 23.57
CA HIS A 38 9.98 -1.41 25.00
C HIS A 38 8.81 -0.55 25.47
N SER A 39 8.10 0.09 24.56
CA SER A 39 6.94 0.93 24.89
C SER A 39 5.70 0.09 25.16
N THR A 40 4.80 0.66 25.95
CA THR A 40 3.48 0.03 26.17
C THR A 40 2.56 0.40 25.00
N PRO A 41 1.88 -0.57 24.35
CA PRO A 41 1.00 -0.32 23.20
C PRO A 41 -0.08 0.73 23.45
N SER A 42 -0.58 0.84 24.69
CA SER A 42 -1.58 1.85 25.07
C SER A 42 -1.11 3.30 24.91
N ARG A 43 0.20 3.53 24.91
CA ARG A 43 0.81 4.88 24.76
C ARG A 43 1.08 5.24 23.32
N LEU A 44 0.83 4.34 22.37
CA LEU A 44 1.07 4.56 20.95
C LEU A 44 -0.12 5.26 20.29
N SER A 45 0.18 6.12 19.31
CA SER A 45 -0.84 6.68 18.42
C SER A 45 -1.49 5.59 17.56
N GLY A 46 -2.66 5.88 16.94
CA GLY A 46 -3.34 4.95 16.05
C GLY A 46 -2.43 4.45 14.92
N GLY A 47 -1.70 5.35 14.26
CA GLY A 47 -0.75 4.99 13.20
C GLY A 47 0.44 4.15 13.71
N GLN A 48 0.96 4.42 14.91
CA GLN A 48 2.00 3.60 15.51
C GLN A 48 1.50 2.20 15.84
N LYS A 49 0.29 2.07 16.38
CA LYS A 49 -0.34 0.75 16.63
C LYS A 49 -0.50 -0.04 15.33
N GLN A 50 -0.92 0.62 14.25
CA GLN A 50 -1.04 -0.01 12.94
C GLN A 50 0.30 -0.54 12.42
N ARG A 51 1.38 0.25 12.54
CA ARG A 51 2.73 -0.19 12.18
C ARG A 51 3.19 -1.39 13.02
N ILE A 52 2.90 -1.41 14.32
CA ILE A 52 3.22 -2.56 15.17
C ILE A 52 2.41 -3.81 14.76
N ALA A 53 1.14 -3.67 14.42
CA ALA A 53 0.34 -4.79 13.91
C ALA A 53 0.95 -5.38 12.62
N ILE A 54 1.40 -4.52 11.70
CA ILE A 54 2.10 -4.94 10.49
C ILE A 54 3.43 -5.64 10.85
N ALA A 55 4.19 -5.10 11.82
CA ALA A 55 5.43 -5.72 12.29
C ALA A 55 5.19 -7.13 12.86
N GLY A 56 4.11 -7.33 13.62
CA GLY A 56 3.73 -8.63 14.16
C GLY A 56 3.49 -9.68 13.08
N VAL A 57 2.84 -9.28 11.98
CA VAL A 57 2.67 -10.17 10.81
C VAL A 57 3.99 -10.40 10.07
N LEU A 58 4.81 -9.36 9.91
CA LEU A 58 6.13 -9.47 9.26
C LEU A 58 7.08 -10.40 10.03
N ALA A 59 7.05 -10.39 11.35
CA ALA A 59 7.90 -11.24 12.19
C ALA A 59 7.64 -12.74 11.98
N ILE A 60 6.43 -13.12 11.56
CA ILE A 60 6.10 -14.50 11.17
C ILE A 60 6.86 -14.91 9.89
N MET A 61 7.25 -13.96 9.05
CA MET A 61 7.85 -14.16 7.73
C MET A 61 6.95 -15.01 6.80
N PRO A 62 5.70 -14.62 6.60
CA PRO A 62 4.74 -15.39 5.83
C PRO A 62 5.12 -15.43 4.34
N LYS A 63 4.69 -16.49 3.62
CA LYS A 63 4.78 -16.53 2.16
C LYS A 63 3.70 -15.67 1.48
N ILE A 64 2.55 -15.55 2.13
CA ILE A 64 1.41 -14.76 1.67
C ILE A 64 0.99 -13.84 2.80
N MET A 65 0.88 -12.55 2.55
CA MET A 65 0.45 -11.53 3.49
C MET A 65 -0.82 -10.87 2.97
N ILE A 66 -1.86 -10.84 3.79
CA ILE A 66 -3.12 -10.17 3.47
C ILE A 66 -3.24 -8.94 4.36
N LEU A 67 -3.43 -7.78 3.74
CA LEU A 67 -3.55 -6.48 4.39
C LEU A 67 -4.92 -5.89 4.05
N ASP A 68 -5.83 -5.89 5.01
CA ASP A 68 -7.18 -5.35 4.85
C ASP A 68 -7.24 -3.95 5.47
N GLU A 69 -7.31 -2.93 4.60
CA GLU A 69 -7.29 -1.50 4.94
C GLU A 69 -6.21 -1.10 5.96
N SER A 70 -5.11 -1.81 5.97
CA SER A 70 -4.07 -1.72 7.00
C SER A 70 -3.31 -0.39 7.01
N THR A 71 -3.46 0.45 5.99
CA THR A 71 -2.84 1.77 5.88
C THR A 71 -3.80 2.93 6.17
N ALA A 72 -5.09 2.65 6.41
CA ALA A 72 -6.14 3.66 6.54
C ALA A 72 -5.90 4.67 7.69
N MET A 73 -5.29 4.22 8.79
CA MET A 73 -5.00 5.07 9.95
C MET A 73 -3.63 5.76 9.90
N LEU A 74 -2.88 5.58 8.80
CA LEU A 74 -1.57 6.20 8.62
C LEU A 74 -1.70 7.56 7.94
N ASP A 75 -0.83 8.49 8.32
CA ASP A 75 -0.63 9.71 7.57
C ASP A 75 0.01 9.41 6.19
N PRO A 76 -0.05 10.33 5.22
CA PRO A 76 0.45 10.06 3.86
C PRO A 76 1.92 9.64 3.80
N LYS A 77 2.76 10.14 4.71
CA LYS A 77 4.17 9.75 4.80
C LYS A 77 4.30 8.33 5.33
N GLY A 78 3.62 8.03 6.43
CA GLY A 78 3.64 6.71 7.05
C GLY A 78 3.10 5.62 6.13
N ARG A 79 2.09 5.96 5.32
CA ARG A 79 1.54 5.06 4.31
C ARG A 79 2.59 4.70 3.26
N ARG A 80 3.27 5.68 2.67
CA ARG A 80 4.35 5.45 1.70
C ARG A 80 5.46 4.59 2.28
N GLU A 81 5.94 4.91 3.49
CA GLU A 81 7.00 4.14 4.15
C GLU A 81 6.60 2.66 4.32
N VAL A 82 5.37 2.36 4.72
CA VAL A 82 4.87 0.99 4.85
C VAL A 82 4.75 0.31 3.49
N MET A 83 4.21 1.00 2.48
CA MET A 83 4.10 0.44 1.12
C MET A 83 5.46 0.14 0.51
N ASP A 84 6.47 1.00 0.71
CA ASP A 84 7.84 0.77 0.24
C ASP A 84 8.44 -0.50 0.85
N VAL A 85 8.21 -0.74 2.16
CA VAL A 85 8.63 -1.96 2.84
C VAL A 85 7.94 -3.19 2.26
N ILE A 86 6.63 -3.13 2.07
CA ILE A 86 5.83 -4.24 1.51
C ILE A 86 6.34 -4.59 0.11
N LYS A 87 6.55 -3.60 -0.75
CA LYS A 87 7.12 -3.78 -2.09
C LYS A 87 8.51 -4.39 -2.06
N LYS A 88 9.36 -3.91 -1.17
CA LYS A 88 10.71 -4.45 -0.99
C LYS A 88 10.66 -5.93 -0.62
N LEU A 89 9.82 -6.31 0.33
CA LEU A 89 9.65 -7.70 0.75
C LEU A 89 9.07 -8.58 -0.35
N ASN A 90 8.10 -8.08 -1.12
CA ASN A 90 7.57 -8.78 -2.29
C ASN A 90 8.69 -9.06 -3.30
N LYS A 91 9.50 -8.05 -3.68
CA LYS A 91 10.55 -8.17 -4.68
C LYS A 91 11.75 -9.00 -4.21
N GLU A 92 12.24 -8.75 -2.99
CA GLU A 92 13.48 -9.37 -2.50
C GLU A 92 13.27 -10.77 -1.91
N ARG A 93 12.07 -11.05 -1.37
CA ARG A 93 11.77 -12.32 -0.69
C ARG A 93 10.72 -13.16 -1.39
N GLY A 94 10.17 -12.69 -2.50
CA GLY A 94 9.11 -13.40 -3.24
C GLY A 94 7.82 -13.57 -2.42
N MET A 95 7.58 -12.68 -1.45
CA MET A 95 6.37 -12.71 -0.63
C MET A 95 5.17 -12.25 -1.48
N THR A 96 4.12 -13.04 -1.54
CA THR A 96 2.87 -12.61 -2.16
C THR A 96 2.11 -11.67 -1.22
N VAL A 97 1.71 -10.51 -1.72
CA VAL A 97 0.92 -9.54 -0.95
C VAL A 97 -0.45 -9.37 -1.59
N ILE A 98 -1.49 -9.53 -0.79
CA ILE A 98 -2.87 -9.19 -1.14
C ILE A 98 -3.25 -7.97 -0.33
N LEU A 99 -3.45 -6.85 -1.01
CA LEU A 99 -3.81 -5.58 -0.39
C LEU A 99 -5.27 -5.26 -0.72
N ILE A 100 -6.10 -5.13 0.32
CA ILE A 100 -7.46 -4.63 0.19
C ILE A 100 -7.43 -3.17 0.60
N THR A 101 -7.78 -2.28 -0.31
CA THR A 101 -7.66 -0.83 -0.11
C THR A 101 -8.74 -0.07 -0.87
N HIS A 102 -9.07 1.10 -0.38
CA HIS A 102 -9.85 2.10 -1.09
C HIS A 102 -8.98 3.29 -1.56
N PHE A 103 -7.67 3.20 -1.41
CA PHE A 103 -6.71 4.17 -1.92
C PHE A 103 -6.23 3.75 -3.30
N MET A 104 -6.68 4.46 -4.32
CA MET A 104 -6.36 4.12 -5.72
C MET A 104 -4.86 4.22 -6.03
N GLU A 105 -4.15 5.10 -5.34
CA GLU A 105 -2.71 5.22 -5.43
C GLU A 105 -1.97 3.96 -4.96
N GLU A 106 -2.48 3.26 -3.93
CA GLU A 106 -1.92 1.97 -3.49
C GLU A 106 -2.19 0.86 -4.50
N ALA A 107 -3.38 0.86 -5.09
CA ALA A 107 -3.75 -0.12 -6.11
C ALA A 107 -2.91 0.01 -7.38
N LEU A 108 -2.48 1.24 -7.74
CA LEU A 108 -1.55 1.48 -8.86
C LEU A 108 -0.17 0.86 -8.65
N GLU A 109 0.22 0.63 -7.42
CA GLU A 109 1.54 0.10 -7.08
C GLU A 109 1.61 -1.43 -7.13
N ALA A 110 0.47 -2.11 -7.36
CA ALA A 110 0.37 -3.56 -7.45
C ALA A 110 0.69 -4.08 -8.87
N ASP A 111 1.06 -5.36 -8.97
CA ASP A 111 1.24 -6.03 -10.26
C ASP A 111 -0.10 -6.38 -10.93
N ARG A 112 -1.18 -6.46 -10.14
CA ARG A 112 -2.53 -6.85 -10.58
C ARG A 112 -3.57 -6.21 -9.70
N ALA A 113 -4.61 -5.66 -10.30
CA ALA A 113 -5.75 -5.06 -9.61
C ALA A 113 -7.01 -5.87 -9.88
N ILE A 114 -7.74 -6.17 -8.80
CA ILE A 114 -9.01 -6.87 -8.84
C ILE A 114 -10.07 -5.95 -8.26
N VAL A 115 -11.09 -5.62 -9.05
CA VAL A 115 -12.25 -4.86 -8.60
C VAL A 115 -13.36 -5.82 -8.24
N MET A 116 -13.87 -5.68 -7.01
CA MET A 116 -15.00 -6.47 -6.52
C MET A 116 -16.23 -5.59 -6.31
N HIS A 117 -17.37 -6.06 -6.77
CA HIS A 117 -18.66 -5.42 -6.54
C HIS A 117 -19.70 -6.47 -6.16
N ARG A 118 -20.38 -6.26 -5.02
CA ARG A 118 -21.44 -7.16 -4.50
C ARG A 118 -21.03 -8.64 -4.41
N GLY A 119 -19.76 -8.89 -4.07
CA GLY A 119 -19.24 -10.25 -3.92
C GLY A 119 -18.75 -10.90 -5.22
N GLU A 120 -18.82 -10.22 -6.36
CA GLU A 120 -18.35 -10.69 -7.65
C GLU A 120 -17.10 -9.93 -8.10
N VAL A 121 -16.21 -10.60 -8.82
CA VAL A 121 -15.08 -9.97 -9.49
C VAL A 121 -15.59 -9.36 -10.79
N VAL A 122 -15.52 -8.03 -10.90
CA VAL A 122 -16.01 -7.29 -12.08
C VAL A 122 -14.91 -6.82 -12.99
N MET A 123 -13.68 -6.64 -12.47
CA MET A 123 -12.47 -6.38 -13.26
C MET A 123 -11.29 -7.13 -12.66
N ASP A 124 -10.36 -7.56 -13.51
CA ASP A 124 -9.15 -8.28 -13.14
C ASP A 124 -8.10 -8.07 -14.23
N ALA A 125 -7.19 -7.13 -14.02
CA ALA A 125 -6.18 -6.74 -15.00
C ALA A 125 -4.99 -6.02 -14.36
N ALA A 126 -4.04 -5.52 -15.15
CA ALA A 126 -3.03 -4.58 -14.70
C ALA A 126 -3.69 -3.29 -14.19
N PRO A 127 -3.14 -2.61 -13.17
CA PRO A 127 -3.75 -1.41 -12.59
C PRO A 127 -4.05 -0.32 -13.63
N GLU A 128 -3.13 -0.04 -14.55
CA GLU A 128 -3.31 0.96 -15.58
C GLU A 128 -4.49 0.62 -16.51
N GLU A 129 -4.67 -0.66 -16.83
CA GLU A 129 -5.82 -1.10 -17.63
C GLU A 129 -7.13 -0.91 -16.87
N VAL A 130 -7.18 -1.26 -15.58
CA VAL A 130 -8.34 -1.06 -14.73
C VAL A 130 -8.69 0.43 -14.67
N PHE A 131 -7.72 1.30 -14.39
CA PHE A 131 -7.95 2.74 -14.27
C PHE A 131 -8.19 3.47 -15.59
N SER A 132 -7.83 2.88 -16.73
CA SER A 132 -8.22 3.40 -18.04
C SER A 132 -9.73 3.29 -18.32
N ARG A 133 -10.43 2.37 -17.66
CA ARG A 133 -11.88 2.14 -17.79
C ARG A 133 -12.69 3.02 -16.82
N SER A 134 -12.47 4.33 -16.90
CA SER A 134 -13.02 5.28 -15.91
C SER A 134 -14.55 5.25 -15.80
N GLU A 135 -15.29 5.07 -16.89
CA GLU A 135 -16.76 5.03 -16.90
C GLU A 135 -17.28 3.78 -16.19
N GLU A 136 -16.62 2.63 -16.37
CA GLU A 136 -16.97 1.40 -15.68
C GLU A 136 -16.68 1.51 -14.17
N LEU A 137 -15.56 2.10 -13.77
CA LEU A 137 -15.24 2.35 -12.36
C LEU A 137 -16.26 3.26 -11.69
N GLU A 138 -16.67 4.33 -12.36
CA GLU A 138 -17.72 5.23 -11.87
C GLU A 138 -19.05 4.49 -11.64
N ALA A 139 -19.42 3.52 -12.50
CA ALA A 139 -20.61 2.68 -12.31
C ALA A 139 -20.54 1.81 -11.04
N TYR A 140 -19.34 1.50 -10.56
CA TYR A 140 -19.11 0.80 -9.29
C TYR A 140 -18.82 1.73 -8.11
N ASN A 141 -19.02 3.04 -8.25
CA ASN A 141 -18.74 4.08 -7.26
C ASN A 141 -17.24 4.13 -6.86
N LEU A 142 -16.34 3.76 -7.77
CA LEU A 142 -14.90 3.90 -7.60
C LEU A 142 -14.42 5.17 -8.30
N THR A 143 -13.41 5.80 -7.71
CA THR A 143 -12.78 6.99 -8.25
C THR A 143 -11.48 6.64 -8.96
N LEU A 144 -11.01 7.53 -9.83
CA LEU A 144 -9.68 7.43 -10.40
C LEU A 144 -8.61 7.88 -9.37
N PRO A 145 -7.35 7.43 -9.53
CA PRO A 145 -6.21 8.08 -8.91
C PRO A 145 -6.21 9.57 -9.22
N ARG A 146 -5.77 10.40 -8.27
CA ARG A 146 -5.86 11.87 -8.41
C ARG A 146 -5.25 12.41 -9.69
N ALA A 147 -4.06 11.92 -10.05
CA ALA A 147 -3.39 12.35 -11.29
C ALA A 147 -4.21 11.98 -12.54
N ALA A 148 -4.74 10.75 -12.60
CA ALA A 148 -5.58 10.30 -13.68
C ALA A 148 -6.89 11.11 -13.79
N TYR A 149 -7.51 11.44 -12.67
CA TYR A 149 -8.70 12.30 -12.65
C TYR A 149 -8.39 13.71 -13.19
N ILE A 150 -7.28 14.33 -12.75
CA ILE A 150 -6.87 15.66 -13.23
C ILE A 150 -6.52 15.59 -14.72
N SER A 151 -5.78 14.56 -15.16
CA SER A 151 -5.45 14.36 -16.58
C SER A 151 -6.72 14.26 -17.44
N LYS A 152 -7.71 13.46 -17.01
CA LYS A 152 -9.01 13.36 -17.68
C LYS A 152 -9.69 14.74 -17.81
N LYS A 153 -9.70 15.52 -16.72
CA LYS A 153 -10.31 16.87 -16.73
C LYS A 153 -9.57 17.86 -17.62
N LEU A 154 -8.26 17.80 -17.70
CA LEU A 154 -7.46 18.62 -18.60
C LEU A 154 -7.72 18.25 -20.06
N ALA A 155 -7.82 16.95 -20.38
CA ALA A 155 -8.16 16.49 -21.72
C ALA A 155 -9.57 16.94 -22.14
N GLU A 156 -10.57 16.84 -21.26
CA GLU A 156 -11.93 17.35 -21.47
C GLU A 156 -11.92 18.88 -21.72
N GLY A 157 -10.99 19.61 -21.08
CA GLY A 157 -10.76 21.05 -21.28
C GLY A 157 -9.98 21.40 -22.55
N GLY A 158 -9.60 20.42 -23.37
CA GLY A 158 -8.89 20.62 -24.65
C GLY A 158 -7.36 20.66 -24.53
N MET A 159 -6.79 20.36 -23.34
CA MET A 159 -5.34 20.24 -23.19
C MET A 159 -4.86 18.86 -23.72
N PRO A 160 -3.81 18.81 -24.56
CA PRO A 160 -3.34 17.56 -25.16
C PRO A 160 -2.49 16.76 -24.15
N VAL A 161 -3.14 16.14 -23.17
CA VAL A 161 -2.55 15.19 -22.21
C VAL A 161 -2.90 13.76 -22.60
N LYS A 162 -2.03 12.80 -22.26
CA LYS A 162 -2.17 11.40 -22.70
C LYS A 162 -2.87 10.51 -21.68
N GLY A 163 -2.96 10.94 -20.41
CA GLY A 163 -3.58 10.17 -19.35
C GLY A 163 -2.55 9.64 -18.32
N ALA A 164 -2.01 10.56 -17.52
CA ALA A 164 -1.06 10.24 -16.48
C ALA A 164 -1.73 9.58 -15.27
N PHE A 165 -1.06 8.60 -14.64
CA PHE A 165 -1.54 7.94 -13.43
C PHE A 165 -0.85 8.45 -12.16
N ASN A 166 0.30 9.09 -12.25
CA ASN A 166 1.03 9.68 -11.13
C ASN A 166 1.34 11.17 -11.36
N ALA A 167 1.77 11.85 -10.30
CA ALA A 167 1.97 13.30 -10.32
C ALA A 167 3.16 13.72 -11.20
N GLU A 168 4.20 12.90 -11.27
CA GLU A 168 5.40 13.15 -12.07
C GLU A 168 5.04 13.12 -13.55
N GLU A 169 4.38 12.06 -14.02
CA GLU A 169 3.90 11.92 -15.40
C GLU A 169 2.96 13.09 -15.77
N LEU A 170 2.02 13.43 -14.87
CA LEU A 170 1.09 14.52 -15.10
C LEU A 170 1.81 15.86 -15.28
N ALA A 171 2.81 16.14 -14.44
CA ALA A 171 3.60 17.36 -14.52
C ALA A 171 4.37 17.43 -15.83
N GLU A 172 4.99 16.33 -16.27
CA GLU A 172 5.70 16.25 -17.54
C GLU A 172 4.75 16.50 -18.74
N GLU A 173 3.57 15.89 -18.74
CA GLU A 173 2.58 16.07 -19.80
C GLU A 173 2.07 17.53 -19.89
N ILE A 174 1.81 18.16 -18.74
CA ILE A 174 1.39 19.56 -18.67
C ILE A 174 2.51 20.47 -19.21
N CYS A 175 3.75 20.28 -18.75
CA CYS A 175 4.88 21.07 -19.24
C CYS A 175 5.09 20.91 -20.75
N ALA A 176 5.02 19.69 -21.26
CA ALA A 176 5.13 19.43 -22.69
C ALA A 176 3.98 20.03 -23.51
N SER A 177 2.79 20.12 -22.95
CA SER A 177 1.62 20.75 -23.62
C SER A 177 1.75 22.26 -23.68
N LEU A 178 2.25 22.90 -22.61
CA LEU A 178 2.45 24.34 -22.53
C LEU A 178 3.57 24.84 -23.46
N GLN A 179 4.58 24.01 -23.74
CA GLN A 179 5.67 24.36 -24.69
C GLN A 179 5.24 24.31 -26.16
N LYS A 180 4.06 23.78 -26.47
CA LYS A 180 3.52 23.67 -27.83
C LYS A 180 2.51 24.77 -28.16
N ILE A 181 2.19 25.63 -27.20
CA ILE A 181 1.34 26.81 -27.34
C ILE A 181 2.22 28.04 -27.57
#